data_57fb274060860aed783deb2da17ca401
#
_entry.id   57fb274060860aed783deb2da17ca401
#
_cell.length_a   1.000
_cell.length_b   1.000
_cell.length_c   1.000
_cell.angle_alpha   90.00
_cell.angle_beta   90.00
_cell.angle_gamma   90.00
#
_symmetry.space_group_name_H-M   'P 1'
#
loop_
_entity.id
_entity.type
_entity.pdbx_description
1 polymer ?
#
loop_
_entity_poly.entity_id
_entity_poly.type
_entity_poly.pdbx_seq_one_letter_code
_entity_poly.pdbx_strand_id
1 'polypeptide(L)'
;MRAFFSATPIALGTSSLITKFLIATVLALSCVHTASACDGPSNMPGWDFDVRFDKDSSDLSIAELAKLSAWSTDMHNRFSIIDLVSVVGLAEPTEKDPKALAQQRATNVKGALDQFSIRGERNSVIARIYTLPFPASEFDDTGRRVEITFGPGCPDHCCPNLNPIPKTP
;
A
#
# COMPACT_ATOMS: atom_id res chain seq x y z
N MET A 1 56.43 64.33 43.62
CA MET A 1 55.77 63.15 44.18
C MET A 1 54.57 62.83 43.33
N ARG A 2 54.61 61.85 42.45
CA ARG A 2 53.47 61.36 41.62
C ARG A 2 53.26 59.92 41.95
N ALA A 3 52.12 59.58 42.54
CA ALA A 3 51.73 58.22 42.80
C ALA A 3 51.03 57.61 41.57
N PHE A 4 51.58 56.51 41.06
CA PHE A 4 50.99 55.73 40.03
C PHE A 4 50.00 54.74 40.68
N PHE A 5 48.72 54.82 40.34
CA PHE A 5 47.74 53.80 40.64
C PHE A 5 47.75 52.77 39.45
N SER A 6 48.14 51.55 39.75
CA SER A 6 48.07 50.44 38.84
C SER A 6 46.68 49.77 38.98
N ALA A 7 45.89 49.85 37.93
CA ALA A 7 44.61 49.17 37.88
C ALA A 7 44.80 47.81 37.20
N THR A 8 44.60 46.72 37.91
CA THR A 8 44.58 45.37 37.41
C THR A 8 43.21 45.08 36.75
N PRO A 9 43.18 44.53 35.53
CA PRO A 9 41.90 44.13 34.94
C PRO A 9 41.43 42.78 35.51
N ILE A 10 40.21 42.77 36.03
CA ILE A 10 39.51 41.58 36.46
C ILE A 10 39.06 40.84 35.17
N ALA A 11 39.66 39.71 34.92
CA ALA A 11 39.24 38.85 33.81
C ALA A 11 37.90 38.15 34.13
N LEU A 12 36.83 38.56 33.45
CA LEU A 12 35.52 37.84 33.45
C LEU A 12 35.67 36.49 32.73
N GLY A 13 35.94 35.42 33.48
CA GLY A 13 36.06 34.06 32.99
C GLY A 13 34.74 33.28 32.92
N THR A 14 33.57 33.93 32.88
CA THR A 14 32.27 33.23 32.99
C THR A 14 31.53 33.01 31.66
N SER A 15 31.96 33.62 30.56
CA SER A 15 31.21 33.51 29.29
C SER A 15 31.42 32.18 28.54
N SER A 16 32.49 31.46 28.82
CA SER A 16 32.84 30.21 28.09
C SER A 16 31.96 29.01 28.49
N LEU A 17 31.52 28.94 29.75
CA LEU A 17 30.67 27.82 30.20
C LEU A 17 29.23 27.95 29.69
N ILE A 18 28.66 29.16 29.76
CA ILE A 18 27.29 29.43 29.31
C ILE A 18 27.16 29.18 27.80
N THR A 19 28.15 29.59 27.01
CA THR A 19 28.18 29.36 25.55
C THR A 19 28.25 27.87 25.20
N LYS A 20 29.03 27.10 25.95
CA LYS A 20 29.15 25.64 25.74
C LYS A 20 27.85 24.92 26.12
N PHE A 21 27.16 25.35 27.17
CA PHE A 21 25.85 24.77 27.53
C PHE A 21 24.77 25.12 26.50
N LEU A 22 24.72 26.33 25.99
CA LEU A 22 23.77 26.75 24.96
C LEU A 22 23.98 25.96 23.65
N ILE A 23 25.22 25.76 23.22
CA ILE A 23 25.53 24.97 22.01
C ILE A 23 25.12 23.52 22.22
N ALA A 24 25.39 22.90 23.36
CA ALA A 24 25.01 21.54 23.67
C ALA A 24 23.48 21.33 23.68
N THR A 25 22.71 22.32 24.20
CA THR A 25 21.26 22.28 24.27
C THR A 25 20.64 22.40 22.86
N VAL A 26 21.20 23.28 22.01
CA VAL A 26 20.73 23.42 20.61
C VAL A 26 21.01 22.18 19.79
N LEU A 27 22.17 21.55 19.96
CA LEU A 27 22.48 20.27 19.29
C LEU A 27 21.57 19.13 19.77
N ALA A 28 21.22 19.09 21.04
CA ALA A 28 20.33 18.05 21.59
C ALA A 28 18.89 18.22 21.09
N LEU A 29 18.40 19.44 20.89
CA LEU A 29 17.09 19.69 20.30
C LEU A 29 17.00 19.35 18.80
N SER A 30 18.13 19.38 18.09
CA SER A 30 18.16 19.06 16.65
C SER A 30 18.04 17.55 16.36
N CYS A 31 18.22 16.68 17.35
CA CYS A 31 18.18 15.22 17.17
C CYS A 31 16.80 14.60 17.38
N VAL A 32 15.74 15.38 17.63
CA VAL A 32 14.36 14.87 17.71
C VAL A 32 13.70 14.87 16.31
N HIS A 33 14.44 14.56 15.27
CA HIS A 33 13.80 14.08 14.06
C HIS A 33 13.39 12.64 14.37
N THR A 34 12.11 12.44 14.63
CA THR A 34 11.53 11.11 14.64
C THR A 34 11.92 10.45 13.33
N ALA A 35 12.85 9.48 13.40
CA ALA A 35 13.12 8.62 12.27
C ALA A 35 11.82 7.89 11.97
N SER A 36 11.07 8.36 10.98
CA SER A 36 9.94 7.66 10.42
C SER A 36 10.50 6.46 9.68
N ALA A 37 10.64 5.35 10.38
CA ALA A 37 11.14 4.09 9.83
C ALA A 37 10.01 3.40 9.02
N CYS A 38 9.54 4.06 7.97
CA CYS A 38 8.48 3.55 7.10
C CYS A 38 8.98 3.40 5.66
N ASP A 39 10.25 3.05 5.51
CA ASP A 39 10.83 2.68 4.23
C ASP A 39 10.62 1.19 3.98
N GLY A 40 9.62 0.86 3.20
CA GLY A 40 9.39 -0.51 2.74
C GLY A 40 8.02 -0.67 2.08
N PRO A 41 7.86 -1.71 1.25
CA PRO A 41 6.54 -2.06 0.77
C PRO A 41 5.65 -2.34 1.98
N SER A 42 4.44 -1.81 1.93
CA SER A 42 3.42 -2.13 2.93
C SER A 42 3.31 -3.65 3.07
N ASN A 43 3.69 -4.20 4.22
CA ASN A 43 3.48 -5.62 4.56
C ASN A 43 2.06 -5.87 5.08
N MET A 44 1.13 -5.04 4.63
CA MET A 44 -0.29 -5.17 4.93
C MET A 44 -0.84 -6.42 4.26
N PRO A 45 -1.70 -7.18 4.94
CA PRO A 45 -2.40 -8.28 4.30
C PRO A 45 -3.24 -7.73 3.14
N GLY A 46 -3.10 -8.37 1.98
CA GLY A 46 -3.97 -8.11 0.83
C GLY A 46 -5.39 -8.60 1.13
N TRP A 47 -6.34 -8.03 0.42
CA TRP A 47 -7.73 -8.48 0.40
C TRP A 47 -8.01 -9.05 -0.97
N ASP A 48 -8.27 -10.34 -1.02
CA ASP A 48 -8.48 -11.04 -2.27
C ASP A 48 -9.97 -11.17 -2.58
N PHE A 49 -10.30 -11.13 -3.87
CA PHE A 49 -11.64 -11.35 -4.37
C PHE A 49 -11.57 -12.02 -5.74
N ASP A 50 -12.39 -13.06 -5.94
CA ASP A 50 -12.47 -13.80 -7.18
C ASP A 50 -13.74 -13.47 -7.95
N VAL A 51 -13.58 -13.17 -9.24
CA VAL A 51 -14.68 -13.03 -10.21
C VAL A 51 -14.70 -14.25 -11.10
N ARG A 52 -15.82 -14.95 -11.16
CA ARG A 52 -15.97 -16.20 -11.92
C ARG A 52 -16.55 -15.97 -13.30
N PHE A 53 -16.20 -16.86 -14.23
CA PHE A 53 -16.64 -16.81 -15.61
C PHE A 53 -17.20 -18.15 -16.07
N ASP A 54 -18.13 -18.08 -17.03
CA ASP A 54 -18.56 -19.25 -17.76
C ASP A 54 -17.44 -19.73 -18.70
N LYS A 55 -17.52 -21.01 -19.08
CA LYS A 55 -16.56 -21.60 -19.99
C LYS A 55 -16.55 -20.83 -21.31
N ASP A 56 -15.35 -20.57 -21.83
CA ASP A 56 -15.10 -19.87 -23.09
C ASP A 56 -15.70 -18.44 -23.16
N SER A 57 -16.06 -17.85 -22.02
CA SER A 57 -16.58 -16.49 -21.91
C SER A 57 -15.65 -15.57 -21.14
N SER A 58 -15.61 -14.31 -21.56
CA SER A 58 -15.00 -13.19 -20.83
C SER A 58 -16.05 -12.19 -20.34
N ASP A 59 -17.33 -12.48 -20.51
CA ASP A 59 -18.42 -11.59 -20.12
C ASP A 59 -18.66 -11.68 -18.63
N LEU A 60 -18.75 -10.51 -17.97
CA LEU A 60 -19.14 -10.41 -16.57
C LEU A 60 -20.64 -10.66 -16.45
N SER A 61 -21.03 -11.72 -15.76
CA SER A 61 -22.45 -11.92 -15.44
C SER A 61 -22.97 -10.84 -14.51
N ILE A 62 -24.27 -10.56 -14.56
CA ILE A 62 -24.91 -9.58 -13.67
C ILE A 62 -24.68 -9.96 -12.21
N ALA A 63 -24.69 -11.25 -11.88
CA ALA A 63 -24.45 -11.73 -10.53
C ALA A 63 -22.99 -11.45 -10.06
N GLU A 64 -22.02 -11.71 -10.89
CA GLU A 64 -20.60 -11.42 -10.56
C GLU A 64 -20.35 -9.92 -10.49
N LEU A 65 -20.95 -9.13 -11.38
CA LEU A 65 -20.84 -7.68 -11.34
C LEU A 65 -21.46 -7.10 -10.06
N ALA A 66 -22.59 -7.64 -9.60
CA ALA A 66 -23.21 -7.23 -8.34
C ALA A 66 -22.35 -7.57 -7.12
N LYS A 67 -21.72 -8.76 -7.08
CA LYS A 67 -20.78 -9.16 -6.03
C LYS A 67 -19.54 -8.23 -6.01
N LEU A 68 -18.99 -7.96 -7.18
CA LEU A 68 -17.83 -7.08 -7.32
C LEU A 68 -18.15 -5.64 -6.86
N SER A 69 -19.34 -5.13 -7.20
CA SER A 69 -19.82 -3.83 -6.75
C SER A 69 -19.98 -3.76 -5.22
N ALA A 70 -20.56 -4.79 -4.61
CA ALA A 70 -20.72 -4.86 -3.16
C ALA A 70 -19.36 -4.93 -2.44
N TRP A 71 -18.45 -5.76 -2.94
CA TRP A 71 -17.09 -5.85 -2.43
C TRP A 71 -16.34 -4.51 -2.58
N SER A 72 -16.45 -3.86 -3.73
CA SER A 72 -15.83 -2.55 -3.97
C SER A 72 -16.32 -1.49 -2.99
N THR A 73 -17.64 -1.50 -2.69
CA THR A 73 -18.24 -0.60 -1.70
C THR A 73 -17.68 -0.88 -0.30
N ASP A 74 -17.55 -2.16 0.09
CA ASP A 74 -16.94 -2.53 1.37
C ASP A 74 -15.48 -2.06 1.47
N MET A 75 -14.68 -2.24 0.42
CA MET A 75 -13.29 -1.77 0.39
C MET A 75 -13.20 -0.25 0.56
N HIS A 76 -14.05 0.51 -0.12
CA HIS A 76 -14.10 1.98 0.03
C HIS A 76 -14.54 2.43 1.43
N ASN A 77 -15.47 1.70 2.05
CA ASN A 77 -15.92 2.03 3.39
C ASN A 77 -14.85 1.75 4.45
N ARG A 78 -14.02 0.74 4.22
CA ARG A 78 -12.99 0.32 5.19
C ARG A 78 -11.67 1.06 5.00
N PHE A 79 -11.29 1.39 3.78
CA PHE A 79 -9.97 1.91 3.47
C PHE A 79 -10.05 3.24 2.71
N SER A 80 -9.37 4.25 3.23
CA SER A 80 -9.33 5.58 2.61
C SER A 80 -8.27 5.70 1.52
N ILE A 81 -7.24 4.86 1.59
CA ILE A 81 -6.10 4.86 0.67
C ILE A 81 -5.98 3.45 0.08
N ILE A 82 -5.83 3.38 -1.23
CA ILE A 82 -5.60 2.15 -1.97
C ILE A 82 -4.17 2.24 -2.54
N ASP A 83 -3.27 1.40 -2.05
CA ASP A 83 -1.89 1.35 -2.53
C ASP A 83 -1.76 0.46 -3.77
N LEU A 84 -2.33 -0.75 -3.72
CA LEU A 84 -2.17 -1.75 -4.76
C LEU A 84 -3.52 -2.30 -5.23
N VAL A 85 -3.67 -2.41 -6.56
CA VAL A 85 -4.70 -3.24 -7.18
C VAL A 85 -4.04 -4.14 -8.21
N SER A 86 -4.01 -5.43 -7.94
CA SER A 86 -3.52 -6.45 -8.89
C SER A 86 -4.69 -7.27 -9.41
N VAL A 87 -4.76 -7.44 -10.73
CA VAL A 87 -5.80 -8.19 -11.43
C VAL A 87 -5.14 -9.28 -12.25
N VAL A 88 -5.38 -10.54 -11.93
CA VAL A 88 -4.83 -11.69 -12.61
C VAL A 88 -5.94 -12.48 -13.29
N GLY A 89 -6.04 -12.35 -14.61
CA GLY A 89 -6.97 -13.14 -15.40
C GLY A 89 -6.45 -14.56 -15.64
N LEU A 90 -7.31 -15.53 -15.43
CA LEU A 90 -7.02 -16.94 -15.62
C LEU A 90 -7.96 -17.56 -16.67
N ALA A 91 -7.45 -18.53 -17.40
CA ALA A 91 -8.23 -19.40 -18.27
C ALA A 91 -7.67 -20.81 -18.23
N GLU A 92 -8.55 -21.81 -18.28
CA GLU A 92 -8.15 -23.22 -18.33
C GLU A 92 -7.49 -23.57 -19.67
N PRO A 93 -6.51 -24.47 -19.69
CA PRO A 93 -5.87 -24.89 -20.93
C PRO A 93 -6.84 -25.48 -21.96
N THR A 94 -8.00 -25.98 -21.52
CA THR A 94 -9.06 -26.60 -22.31
C THR A 94 -10.05 -25.60 -22.91
N GLU A 95 -9.92 -24.32 -22.57
CA GLU A 95 -10.77 -23.24 -23.09
C GLU A 95 -10.28 -22.78 -24.48
N LYS A 96 -11.17 -22.08 -25.17
CA LYS A 96 -10.89 -21.54 -26.50
C LYS A 96 -9.95 -20.35 -26.44
N ASP A 97 -8.79 -20.45 -27.07
CA ASP A 97 -7.74 -19.42 -27.02
C ASP A 97 -7.47 -18.92 -25.57
N PRO A 98 -6.98 -19.79 -24.68
CA PRO A 98 -6.96 -19.50 -23.25
C PRO A 98 -6.11 -18.28 -22.90
N LYS A 99 -5.08 -17.98 -23.68
CA LYS A 99 -4.23 -16.80 -23.45
C LYS A 99 -4.98 -15.48 -23.72
N ALA A 100 -5.68 -15.40 -24.85
CA ALA A 100 -6.48 -14.23 -25.19
C ALA A 100 -7.67 -14.09 -24.25
N LEU A 101 -8.32 -15.20 -23.90
CA LEU A 101 -9.45 -15.24 -22.97
C LEU A 101 -9.07 -14.75 -21.58
N ALA A 102 -7.95 -15.21 -21.02
CA ALA A 102 -7.43 -14.72 -19.73
C ALA A 102 -7.17 -13.22 -19.77
N GLN A 103 -6.60 -12.70 -20.86
CA GLN A 103 -6.36 -11.25 -21.03
C GLN A 103 -7.66 -10.47 -21.11
N GLN A 104 -8.66 -10.94 -21.83
CA GLN A 104 -9.96 -10.29 -21.96
C GLN A 104 -10.69 -10.25 -20.61
N ARG A 105 -10.70 -11.36 -19.86
CA ARG A 105 -11.26 -11.43 -18.51
C ARG A 105 -10.63 -10.40 -17.59
N ALA A 106 -9.30 -10.35 -17.54
CA ALA A 106 -8.57 -9.39 -16.72
C ALA A 106 -8.92 -7.92 -17.10
N THR A 107 -8.98 -7.63 -18.39
CA THR A 107 -9.33 -6.31 -18.91
C THR A 107 -10.75 -5.90 -18.54
N ASN A 108 -11.71 -6.82 -18.68
CA ASN A 108 -13.12 -6.55 -18.37
C ASN A 108 -13.31 -6.30 -16.86
N VAL A 109 -12.68 -7.10 -16.01
CA VAL A 109 -12.72 -6.89 -14.55
C VAL A 109 -12.03 -5.58 -14.16
N LYS A 110 -10.87 -5.28 -14.75
CA LYS A 110 -10.20 -3.99 -14.49
C LYS A 110 -11.09 -2.80 -14.88
N GLY A 111 -11.78 -2.90 -16.02
CA GLY A 111 -12.74 -1.88 -16.45
C GLY A 111 -13.90 -1.69 -15.48
N ALA A 112 -14.42 -2.78 -14.92
CA ALA A 112 -15.46 -2.72 -13.88
C ALA A 112 -14.94 -2.10 -12.57
N LEU A 113 -13.74 -2.48 -12.13
CA LEU A 113 -13.10 -1.88 -10.95
C LEU A 113 -12.90 -0.37 -11.12
N ASP A 114 -12.51 0.08 -12.33
CA ASP A 114 -12.37 1.50 -12.64
C ASP A 114 -13.69 2.26 -12.55
N GLN A 115 -14.80 1.65 -12.98
CA GLN A 115 -16.15 2.21 -12.83
C GLN A 115 -16.56 2.31 -11.36
N PHE A 116 -16.17 1.36 -10.53
CA PHE A 116 -16.39 1.37 -9.08
C PHE A 116 -15.34 2.21 -8.32
N SER A 117 -14.48 2.94 -9.03
CA SER A 117 -13.41 3.78 -8.45
C SER A 117 -12.37 3.01 -7.62
N ILE A 118 -12.24 1.71 -7.83
CA ILE A 118 -11.17 0.88 -7.23
C ILE A 118 -9.91 1.03 -8.07
N ARG A 119 -9.07 1.98 -7.66
CA ARG A 119 -7.78 2.27 -8.29
C ARG A 119 -6.73 2.44 -7.21
N GLY A 120 -5.66 1.66 -7.30
CA GLY A 120 -4.50 1.79 -6.44
C GLY A 120 -3.51 2.82 -7.01
N GLU A 121 -2.60 3.27 -6.18
CA GLU A 121 -1.42 4.01 -6.62
C GLU A 121 -0.60 3.15 -7.60
N ARG A 122 -0.49 1.85 -7.28
CA ARG A 122 0.11 0.82 -8.13
C ARG A 122 -0.98 -0.10 -8.66
N ASN A 123 -1.00 -0.27 -9.99
CA ASN A 123 -1.96 -1.15 -10.62
C ASN A 123 -1.23 -2.16 -11.52
N SER A 124 -1.67 -3.41 -11.51
CA SER A 124 -1.18 -4.43 -12.43
C SER A 124 -2.32 -5.24 -13.05
N VAL A 125 -2.18 -5.60 -14.32
CA VAL A 125 -3.08 -6.48 -15.03
C VAL A 125 -2.26 -7.57 -15.70
N ILE A 126 -2.48 -8.81 -15.30
CA ILE A 126 -1.72 -9.97 -15.74
C ILE A 126 -2.68 -11.03 -16.28
N ALA A 127 -2.27 -11.75 -17.29
CA ALA A 127 -3.01 -12.90 -17.84
C ALA A 127 -2.16 -14.16 -17.73
N ARG A 128 -2.74 -15.26 -17.29
CA ARG A 128 -2.07 -16.55 -17.14
C ARG A 128 -2.98 -17.68 -17.59
N ILE A 129 -2.39 -18.72 -18.18
CA ILE A 129 -3.07 -20.01 -18.33
C ILE A 129 -3.01 -20.69 -16.97
N TYR A 130 -4.18 -21.11 -16.50
CA TYR A 130 -4.31 -21.76 -15.21
C TYR A 130 -3.59 -23.10 -15.18
N THR A 131 -2.80 -23.31 -14.16
CA THR A 131 -2.19 -24.60 -13.85
C THR A 131 -2.44 -24.91 -12.39
N LEU A 132 -2.97 -26.06 -12.08
CA LEU A 132 -3.16 -26.51 -10.71
C LEU A 132 -1.82 -26.45 -9.96
N PRO A 133 -1.70 -25.70 -8.87
CA PRO A 133 -0.46 -25.62 -8.09
C PRO A 133 -0.12 -26.98 -7.45
N PHE A 134 -1.16 -27.76 -7.11
CA PHE A 134 -1.03 -29.10 -6.57
C PHE A 134 -2.10 -30.00 -7.18
N PRO A 135 -1.75 -31.24 -7.59
CA PRO A 135 -2.74 -32.22 -8.01
C PRO A 135 -3.73 -32.48 -6.86
N ALA A 136 -5.02 -32.36 -7.10
CA ALA A 136 -6.09 -32.66 -6.14
C ALA A 136 -6.23 -31.68 -4.96
N SER A 137 -6.02 -30.41 -5.15
CA SER A 137 -6.42 -29.42 -4.13
C SER A 137 -7.95 -29.29 -4.11
N GLU A 138 -8.58 -29.58 -2.98
CA GLU A 138 -10.03 -29.42 -2.76
C GLU A 138 -10.45 -27.94 -2.73
N PHE A 139 -9.48 -27.03 -2.61
CA PHE A 139 -9.72 -25.58 -2.49
C PHE A 139 -9.63 -24.84 -3.81
N ASP A 140 -9.16 -25.50 -4.87
CA ASP A 140 -8.91 -24.87 -6.17
C ASP A 140 -9.86 -25.45 -7.21
N ASP A 141 -11.02 -24.83 -7.34
CA ASP A 141 -12.14 -25.41 -8.06
C ASP A 141 -12.11 -25.17 -9.58
N THR A 142 -11.59 -24.05 -10.06
CA THR A 142 -11.55 -23.76 -11.50
C THR A 142 -10.62 -22.59 -11.88
N GLY A 143 -9.98 -22.72 -13.06
CA GLY A 143 -9.18 -21.65 -13.68
C GLY A 143 -10.02 -20.61 -14.43
N ARG A 144 -11.35 -20.67 -14.37
CA ARG A 144 -12.25 -19.74 -15.06
C ARG A 144 -12.58 -18.56 -14.13
N ARG A 145 -11.56 -17.80 -13.75
CA ARG A 145 -11.71 -16.67 -12.84
C ARG A 145 -10.72 -15.55 -13.09
N VAL A 146 -10.98 -14.44 -12.48
CA VAL A 146 -10.02 -13.34 -12.28
C VAL A 146 -9.80 -13.18 -10.79
N GLU A 147 -8.56 -13.23 -10.38
CA GLU A 147 -8.12 -12.97 -9.02
C GLU A 147 -7.79 -11.48 -8.87
N ILE A 148 -8.38 -10.83 -7.89
CA ILE A 148 -8.13 -9.44 -7.55
C ILE A 148 -7.45 -9.43 -6.20
N THR A 149 -6.27 -8.82 -6.11
CA THR A 149 -5.62 -8.51 -4.84
C THR A 149 -5.67 -7.01 -4.62
N PHE A 150 -6.30 -6.60 -3.52
CA PHE A 150 -6.40 -5.23 -3.08
C PHE A 150 -5.46 -5.02 -1.90
N GLY A 151 -4.54 -4.08 -2.04
CA GLY A 151 -3.61 -3.67 -0.99
C GLY A 151 -3.99 -2.30 -0.44
N PRO A 152 -4.50 -2.23 0.80
CA PRO A 152 -4.74 -0.94 1.42
C PRO A 152 -3.42 -0.21 1.69
N GLY A 153 -3.47 1.12 1.61
CA GLY A 153 -2.35 1.99 1.89
C GLY A 153 -2.50 2.80 3.17
N CYS A 154 -1.46 3.51 3.53
CA CYS A 154 -1.40 4.39 4.69
C CYS A 154 -0.85 5.75 4.28
N PRO A 155 -1.17 6.82 5.03
CA PRO A 155 -0.57 8.13 4.79
C PRO A 155 0.95 8.04 4.78
N ASP A 156 1.58 8.65 3.79
CA ASP A 156 3.06 8.66 3.60
C ASP A 156 3.67 7.25 3.59
N HIS A 157 2.91 6.25 3.10
CA HIS A 157 3.28 4.83 3.11
C HIS A 157 3.60 4.26 4.50
N CYS A 158 3.21 4.96 5.55
CA CYS A 158 3.51 4.64 6.94
C CYS A 158 2.26 4.25 7.73
N CYS A 159 2.12 2.97 8.01
CA CYS A 159 1.03 2.44 8.83
C CYS A 159 1.46 2.35 10.30
N PRO A 160 0.89 3.13 11.22
CA PRO A 160 1.37 3.22 12.60
C PRO A 160 1.31 1.91 13.38
N ASN A 161 0.52 0.92 12.95
CA ASN A 161 0.37 -0.37 13.65
C ASN A 161 0.37 -1.57 12.71
N LEU A 162 1.00 -1.47 11.53
CA LEU A 162 0.98 -2.51 10.50
C LEU A 162 -0.44 -2.89 10.02
N ASN A 163 -1.45 -2.14 10.41
CA ASN A 163 -2.83 -2.32 10.00
C ASN A 163 -3.29 -1.12 9.15
N PRO A 164 -4.09 -1.34 8.09
CA PRO A 164 -4.70 -0.24 7.38
C PRO A 164 -5.48 0.63 8.34
N ILE A 165 -5.42 1.93 8.17
CA ILE A 165 -6.23 2.85 8.96
C ILE A 165 -7.67 2.76 8.42
N PRO A 166 -8.62 2.18 9.17
CA PRO A 166 -10.01 2.19 8.75
C PRO A 166 -10.51 3.63 8.78
N LYS A 167 -11.44 3.94 7.88
CA LYS A 167 -12.18 5.20 8.00
C LYS A 167 -12.97 5.16 9.31
N THR A 168 -12.81 6.16 10.14
CA THR A 168 -13.73 6.39 11.25
C THR A 168 -15.13 6.64 10.69
N PRO A 169 -16.17 6.00 11.22
CA PRO A 169 -17.55 6.24 10.81
C PRO A 169 -17.97 7.70 11.04
#